data_2f80dd1c3c60222bbcd95f703ac1f7ab
#
_entry.id   2f80dd1c3c60222bbcd95f703ac1f7ab
#
_cell.length_a   1.000
_cell.length_b   1.000
_cell.length_c   1.000
_cell.angle_alpha   90.00
_cell.angle_beta   90.00
_cell.angle_gamma   90.00
#
_symmetry.space_group_name_H-M   'P 1'
#
loop_
_entity.id
_entity.type
_entity.pdbx_description
1 polymer ?
#
loop_
_entity_poly.entity_id
_entity_poly.type
_entity_poly.pdbx_seq_one_letter_code
_entity_poly.pdbx_strand_id
1 'polypeptide(L)'
;MKNILITGANGQLGNEMRVLSVENQEYAYFFTDVAELDICDEEAVLAFVKANNINVIVNCAAYTAVDKAEENIELCTKLNADAVGYLAKAAEANHAEFIQISTDYVFDGTAHIPYKETEPTCPNSVYGSTKLAGEQNALTLCNRSMVIRTAWLYSTFGNNFVKTMIRLGKERESLGVIFDQVGTPTYARDLARAIFAAIRQGVEPSVYHFSNEGVCSWYDFTKAIHRLAGIKDCKVNPLHTEEYPTPAKRPHYSVLDKSKIKATYGIDIPYWIDSLQSCISELDF
;
A
#
# COMPACT_ATOMS: atom_id res chain seq x y z
N MET A 1 -19.19 20.18 2.30
CA MET A 1 -18.74 18.82 2.65
C MET A 1 -17.90 18.33 1.48
N LYS A 2 -16.65 17.86 1.68
CA LYS A 2 -15.85 17.26 0.59
C LYS A 2 -16.40 15.87 0.26
N ASN A 3 -16.54 15.56 -1.02
CA ASN A 3 -16.91 14.24 -1.53
C ASN A 3 -15.63 13.46 -1.85
N ILE A 4 -15.43 12.32 -1.19
CA ILE A 4 -14.22 11.49 -1.31
C ILE A 4 -14.58 10.19 -2.00
N LEU A 5 -13.96 9.91 -3.14
CA LEU A 5 -14.02 8.63 -3.83
C LEU A 5 -12.86 7.74 -3.36
N ILE A 6 -13.17 6.54 -2.90
CA ILE A 6 -12.20 5.52 -2.50
C ILE A 6 -12.39 4.32 -3.41
N THR A 7 -11.43 4.06 -4.30
CA THR A 7 -11.45 2.90 -5.20
C THR A 7 -10.74 1.71 -4.57
N GLY A 8 -11.05 0.49 -5.01
CA GLY A 8 -10.55 -0.72 -4.36
C GLY A 8 -11.00 -0.84 -2.91
N ALA A 9 -12.23 -0.41 -2.64
CA ALA A 9 -12.78 -0.24 -1.29
C ALA A 9 -12.92 -1.56 -0.52
N ASN A 10 -12.93 -2.70 -1.20
CA ASN A 10 -13.00 -4.04 -0.58
C ASN A 10 -11.60 -4.62 -0.27
N GLY A 11 -10.53 -3.92 -0.67
CA GLY A 11 -9.15 -4.26 -0.34
C GLY A 11 -8.77 -3.91 1.12
N GLN A 12 -7.52 -4.19 1.49
CA GLN A 12 -7.02 -3.93 2.85
C GLN A 12 -7.14 -2.45 3.23
N LEU A 13 -6.54 -1.57 2.43
CA LEU A 13 -6.53 -0.12 2.71
C LEU A 13 -7.93 0.48 2.56
N GLY A 14 -8.69 0.09 1.54
CA GLY A 14 -10.06 0.59 1.34
C GLY A 14 -10.98 0.29 2.52
N ASN A 15 -10.89 -0.91 3.10
CA ASN A 15 -11.63 -1.25 4.32
C ASN A 15 -11.16 -0.45 5.53
N GLU A 16 -9.85 -0.24 5.72
CA GLU A 16 -9.36 0.60 6.83
C GLU A 16 -9.80 2.08 6.67
N MET A 17 -9.84 2.59 5.43
CA MET A 17 -10.44 3.91 5.14
C MET A 17 -11.92 3.93 5.52
N ARG A 18 -12.67 2.85 5.24
CA ARG A 18 -14.09 2.72 5.64
C ARG A 18 -14.26 2.71 7.16
N VAL A 19 -13.41 1.97 7.89
CA VAL A 19 -13.43 1.97 9.36
C VAL A 19 -13.22 3.38 9.90
N LEU A 20 -12.20 4.09 9.41
CA LEU A 20 -11.88 5.43 9.88
C LEU A 20 -12.85 6.51 9.38
N SER A 21 -13.67 6.25 8.36
CA SER A 21 -14.67 7.21 7.89
C SER A 21 -15.71 7.55 8.96
N VAL A 22 -15.94 6.65 9.90
CA VAL A 22 -16.85 6.87 11.05
C VAL A 22 -16.31 7.98 11.98
N GLU A 23 -15.00 8.16 12.04
CA GLU A 23 -14.33 9.18 12.86
C GLU A 23 -14.19 10.53 12.10
N ASN A 24 -14.45 10.55 10.77
CA ASN A 24 -14.28 11.71 9.88
C ASN A 24 -15.61 12.03 9.17
N GLN A 25 -16.66 12.25 9.95
CA GLN A 25 -18.04 12.44 9.46
C GLN A 25 -18.27 13.77 8.73
N GLU A 26 -17.30 14.66 8.72
CA GLU A 26 -17.33 15.93 7.97
C GLU A 26 -17.21 15.74 6.45
N TYR A 27 -16.96 14.51 5.96
CA TYR A 27 -16.84 14.15 4.56
C TYR A 27 -17.99 13.25 4.10
N ALA A 28 -18.32 13.29 2.81
CA ALA A 28 -19.16 12.29 2.16
C ALA A 28 -18.28 11.28 1.41
N TYR A 29 -18.59 9.99 1.51
CA TYR A 29 -17.75 8.91 1.00
C TYR A 29 -18.45 8.13 -0.09
N PHE A 30 -17.72 7.84 -1.16
CA PHE A 30 -18.09 6.95 -2.24
C PHE A 30 -17.08 5.79 -2.26
N PHE A 31 -17.46 4.68 -1.67
CA PHE A 31 -16.65 3.47 -1.64
C PHE A 31 -16.98 2.62 -2.84
N THR A 32 -16.03 2.41 -3.76
CA THR A 32 -16.24 1.65 -4.98
C THR A 32 -15.21 0.54 -5.14
N ASP A 33 -15.67 -0.55 -5.72
CA ASP A 33 -14.83 -1.62 -6.27
C ASP A 33 -15.27 -1.87 -7.71
N VAL A 34 -14.78 -2.93 -8.37
CA VAL A 34 -15.03 -3.19 -9.78
C VAL A 34 -16.53 -3.27 -10.12
N ALA A 35 -17.38 -3.72 -9.18
CA ALA A 35 -18.82 -3.82 -9.37
C ALA A 35 -19.54 -2.45 -9.42
N GLU A 36 -19.07 -1.48 -8.64
CA GLU A 36 -19.65 -0.14 -8.59
C GLU A 36 -18.99 0.82 -9.60
N LEU A 37 -17.69 0.65 -9.84
CA LEU A 37 -16.91 1.46 -10.77
C LEU A 37 -15.67 0.69 -11.24
N ASP A 38 -15.70 0.18 -12.47
CA ASP A 38 -14.49 -0.33 -13.11
C ASP A 38 -13.55 0.82 -13.45
N ILE A 39 -12.46 0.95 -12.72
CA ILE A 39 -11.46 2.00 -12.96
C ILE A 39 -10.72 1.86 -14.30
N CYS A 40 -10.87 0.72 -14.99
CA CYS A 40 -10.34 0.47 -16.33
C CYS A 40 -11.25 1.00 -17.45
N ASP A 41 -12.40 1.57 -17.12
CA ASP A 41 -13.31 2.26 -18.04
C ASP A 41 -13.16 3.78 -17.85
N GLU A 42 -12.42 4.44 -18.76
CA GLU A 42 -12.10 5.86 -18.68
C GLU A 42 -13.37 6.73 -18.70
N GLU A 43 -14.36 6.35 -19.54
CA GLU A 43 -15.61 7.13 -19.65
C GLU A 43 -16.46 6.99 -18.39
N ALA A 44 -16.56 5.79 -17.82
CA ALA A 44 -17.27 5.55 -16.58
C ALA A 44 -16.63 6.30 -15.40
N VAL A 45 -15.29 6.30 -15.31
CA VAL A 45 -14.55 7.05 -14.28
C VAL A 45 -14.83 8.55 -14.38
N LEU A 46 -14.72 9.13 -15.57
CA LEU A 46 -14.96 10.56 -15.78
C LEU A 46 -16.42 10.94 -15.44
N ALA A 47 -17.37 10.14 -15.91
CA ALA A 47 -18.78 10.35 -15.64
C ALA A 47 -19.11 10.26 -14.15
N PHE A 48 -18.56 9.26 -13.45
CA PHE A 48 -18.77 9.06 -12.01
C PHE A 48 -18.24 10.24 -11.19
N VAL A 49 -16.97 10.65 -11.44
CA VAL A 49 -16.32 11.76 -10.74
C VAL A 49 -17.10 13.06 -10.90
N LYS A 50 -17.56 13.35 -12.12
CA LYS A 50 -18.35 14.54 -12.43
C LYS A 50 -19.74 14.50 -11.80
N ALA A 51 -20.48 13.40 -11.95
CA ALA A 51 -21.86 13.27 -11.46
C ALA A 51 -21.94 13.38 -9.93
N ASN A 52 -20.92 12.91 -9.22
CA ASN A 52 -20.87 12.92 -7.76
C ASN A 52 -20.09 14.13 -7.19
N ASN A 53 -19.65 15.07 -8.02
CA ASN A 53 -18.86 16.23 -7.61
C ASN A 53 -17.70 15.85 -6.69
N ILE A 54 -16.92 14.83 -7.08
CA ILE A 54 -15.81 14.30 -6.27
C ILE A 54 -14.74 15.39 -6.09
N ASN A 55 -14.32 15.60 -4.85
CA ASN A 55 -13.29 16.57 -4.47
C ASN A 55 -11.93 15.91 -4.18
N VAL A 56 -11.94 14.64 -3.77
CA VAL A 56 -10.73 13.87 -3.49
C VAL A 56 -10.92 12.45 -4.03
N ILE A 57 -9.94 11.93 -4.74
CA ILE A 57 -9.88 10.53 -5.14
C ILE A 57 -8.72 9.86 -4.39
N VAL A 58 -9.01 8.78 -3.65
CA VAL A 58 -8.01 7.92 -3.03
C VAL A 58 -8.00 6.59 -3.77
N ASN A 59 -6.99 6.35 -4.58
CA ASN A 59 -6.88 5.09 -5.32
C ASN A 59 -6.17 4.02 -4.50
N CYS A 60 -6.97 3.14 -3.89
CA CYS A 60 -6.49 1.93 -3.19
C CYS A 60 -6.51 0.69 -4.09
N ALA A 61 -7.07 0.78 -5.31
CA ALA A 61 -7.11 -0.33 -6.25
C ALA A 61 -5.74 -0.53 -6.91
N ALA A 62 -5.32 -1.79 -7.01
CA ALA A 62 -4.10 -2.18 -7.72
C ALA A 62 -4.07 -3.69 -7.98
N TYR A 63 -3.34 -4.09 -9.00
CA TYR A 63 -2.91 -5.48 -9.14
C TYR A 63 -1.72 -5.73 -8.22
N THR A 64 -1.91 -6.52 -7.15
CA THR A 64 -0.91 -6.70 -6.08
C THR A 64 -0.32 -8.11 -6.00
N ALA A 65 -0.73 -9.02 -6.87
CA ALA A 65 -0.19 -10.38 -6.93
C ALA A 65 1.17 -10.39 -7.65
N VAL A 66 2.22 -9.99 -6.91
CA VAL A 66 3.57 -9.68 -7.42
C VAL A 66 4.12 -10.78 -8.33
N ASP A 67 4.07 -12.06 -7.90
CA ASP A 67 4.58 -13.17 -8.69
C ASP A 67 3.74 -13.44 -9.94
N LYS A 68 2.41 -13.31 -9.86
CA LYS A 68 1.52 -13.46 -11.01
C LYS A 68 1.60 -12.29 -12.00
N ALA A 69 2.11 -11.15 -11.59
CA ALA A 69 2.31 -10.01 -12.49
C ALA A 69 3.29 -10.34 -13.61
N GLU A 70 4.30 -11.18 -13.33
CA GLU A 70 5.29 -11.60 -14.32
C GLU A 70 4.65 -12.39 -15.51
N GLU A 71 3.50 -13.05 -15.26
CA GLU A 71 2.72 -13.79 -16.27
C GLU A 71 1.54 -12.99 -16.82
N ASN A 72 1.06 -11.96 -16.10
CA ASN A 72 -0.14 -11.18 -16.43
C ASN A 72 0.19 -9.70 -16.67
N ILE A 73 1.19 -9.43 -17.51
CA ILE A 73 1.73 -8.09 -17.75
C ILE A 73 0.64 -7.11 -18.23
N GLU A 74 -0.20 -7.52 -19.17
CA GLU A 74 -1.26 -6.67 -19.74
C GLU A 74 -2.27 -6.23 -18.67
N LEU A 75 -2.79 -7.16 -17.87
CA LEU A 75 -3.74 -6.83 -16.80
C LEU A 75 -3.09 -5.99 -15.71
N CYS A 76 -1.83 -6.31 -15.36
CA CYS A 76 -1.06 -5.55 -14.39
C CYS A 76 -0.84 -4.11 -14.86
N THR A 77 -0.48 -3.91 -16.15
CA THR A 77 -0.33 -2.59 -16.76
C THR A 77 -1.65 -1.83 -16.79
N LYS A 78 -2.72 -2.47 -17.22
CA LYS A 78 -4.05 -1.88 -17.28
C LYS A 78 -4.50 -1.33 -15.93
N LEU A 79 -4.33 -2.11 -14.84
CA LEU A 79 -4.76 -1.71 -13.50
C LEU A 79 -3.80 -0.73 -12.81
N ASN A 80 -2.48 -0.97 -12.94
CA ASN A 80 -1.50 -0.21 -12.18
C ASN A 80 -1.00 1.05 -12.89
N ALA A 81 -1.19 1.18 -14.20
CA ALA A 81 -0.74 2.32 -15.00
C ALA A 81 -1.90 3.03 -15.71
N ASP A 82 -2.63 2.33 -16.61
CA ASP A 82 -3.64 2.99 -17.45
C ASP A 82 -4.81 3.51 -16.63
N ALA A 83 -5.37 2.69 -15.75
CA ALA A 83 -6.48 3.07 -14.87
C ALA A 83 -6.10 4.21 -13.91
N VAL A 84 -4.85 4.26 -13.46
CA VAL A 84 -4.33 5.41 -12.68
C VAL A 84 -4.35 6.68 -13.53
N GLY A 85 -3.98 6.59 -14.82
CA GLY A 85 -4.07 7.70 -15.76
C GLY A 85 -5.51 8.20 -15.95
N TYR A 86 -6.49 7.29 -16.03
CA TYR A 86 -7.91 7.65 -16.16
C TYR A 86 -8.43 8.38 -14.91
N LEU A 87 -8.08 7.87 -13.71
CA LEU A 87 -8.41 8.52 -12.44
C LEU A 87 -7.77 9.92 -12.33
N ALA A 88 -6.50 10.05 -12.73
CA ALA A 88 -5.78 11.33 -12.71
C ALA A 88 -6.41 12.36 -13.64
N LYS A 89 -6.75 11.96 -14.88
CA LYS A 89 -7.47 12.85 -15.84
C LYS A 89 -8.82 13.28 -15.29
N ALA A 90 -9.58 12.36 -14.70
CA ALA A 90 -10.89 12.67 -14.12
C ALA A 90 -10.75 13.61 -12.92
N ALA A 91 -9.73 13.43 -12.08
CA ALA A 91 -9.42 14.33 -10.97
C ALA A 91 -9.09 15.74 -11.49
N GLU A 92 -8.19 15.87 -12.48
CA GLU A 92 -7.81 17.18 -13.05
C GLU A 92 -9.01 17.88 -13.68
N ALA A 93 -9.80 17.16 -14.48
CA ALA A 93 -11.00 17.73 -15.13
C ALA A 93 -12.06 18.21 -14.13
N ASN A 94 -12.13 17.62 -12.94
CA ASN A 94 -13.07 17.99 -11.88
C ASN A 94 -12.43 18.87 -10.78
N HIS A 95 -11.20 19.30 -10.95
CA HIS A 95 -10.42 20.04 -9.96
C HIS A 95 -10.29 19.31 -8.61
N ALA A 96 -10.32 17.98 -8.62
CA ALA A 96 -10.18 17.15 -7.43
C ALA A 96 -8.70 16.92 -7.06
N GLU A 97 -8.44 16.70 -5.79
CA GLU A 97 -7.18 16.17 -5.28
C GLU A 97 -7.09 14.68 -5.61
N PHE A 98 -5.90 14.17 -5.95
CA PHE A 98 -5.69 12.76 -6.26
C PHE A 98 -4.60 12.16 -5.39
N ILE A 99 -4.91 11.08 -4.67
CA ILE A 99 -3.95 10.32 -3.83
C ILE A 99 -3.80 8.93 -4.43
N GLN A 100 -2.59 8.66 -4.97
CA GLN A 100 -2.22 7.38 -5.56
C GLN A 100 -1.36 6.58 -4.60
N ILE A 101 -1.76 5.34 -4.31
CA ILE A 101 -0.94 4.43 -3.52
C ILE A 101 0.02 3.67 -4.42
N SER A 102 1.32 3.73 -4.08
CA SER A 102 2.40 3.07 -4.79
C SER A 102 3.20 2.14 -3.87
N THR A 103 4.40 1.73 -4.26
CA THR A 103 5.15 0.65 -3.65
C THR A 103 6.66 0.96 -3.54
N ASP A 104 7.32 0.31 -2.60
CA ASP A 104 8.78 0.21 -2.49
C ASP A 104 9.44 -0.55 -3.65
N TYR A 105 8.70 -1.38 -4.40
CA TYR A 105 9.19 -2.12 -5.58
C TYR A 105 9.58 -1.22 -6.76
N VAL A 106 9.39 0.09 -6.67
CA VAL A 106 9.94 1.05 -7.64
C VAL A 106 11.46 1.20 -7.51
N PHE A 107 12.06 0.71 -6.44
CA PHE A 107 13.51 0.69 -6.20
C PHE A 107 14.14 -0.68 -6.50
N ASP A 108 15.43 -0.69 -6.78
CA ASP A 108 16.18 -1.91 -7.13
C ASP A 108 16.56 -2.80 -5.92
N GLY A 109 16.46 -2.26 -4.70
CA GLY A 109 16.79 -2.98 -3.48
C GLY A 109 18.28 -3.05 -3.14
N THR A 110 19.13 -2.22 -3.75
CA THR A 110 20.60 -2.24 -3.57
C THR A 110 21.12 -1.24 -2.53
N ALA A 111 20.24 -0.36 -2.01
CA ALA A 111 20.63 0.61 -1.00
C ALA A 111 20.98 -0.06 0.34
N HIS A 112 21.69 0.69 1.19
CA HIS A 112 22.06 0.31 2.56
C HIS A 112 21.64 1.39 3.59
N ILE A 113 20.97 2.43 3.11
CA ILE A 113 20.32 3.48 3.91
C ILE A 113 18.88 3.63 3.41
N PRO A 114 17.95 4.17 4.22
CA PRO A 114 16.57 4.35 3.80
C PRO A 114 16.43 5.16 2.51
N TYR A 115 15.65 4.65 1.57
CA TYR A 115 15.35 5.33 0.32
C TYR A 115 14.58 6.63 0.57
N LYS A 116 15.06 7.74 0.03
CA LYS A 116 14.34 9.01 -0.02
C LYS A 116 13.50 9.09 -1.31
N GLU A 117 12.50 9.96 -1.30
CA GLU A 117 11.63 10.17 -2.46
C GLU A 117 12.38 10.69 -3.70
N THR A 118 13.54 11.30 -3.48
CA THR A 118 14.43 11.84 -4.53
C THR A 118 15.40 10.81 -5.12
N GLU A 119 15.51 9.61 -4.53
CA GLU A 119 16.38 8.56 -5.07
C GLU A 119 15.86 8.06 -6.43
N PRO A 120 16.76 7.77 -7.36
CA PRO A 120 16.38 7.22 -8.66
C PRO A 120 15.61 5.90 -8.52
N THR A 121 14.51 5.79 -9.24
CA THR A 121 13.74 4.56 -9.32
C THR A 121 14.33 3.61 -10.36
N CYS A 122 14.39 2.31 -10.03
CA CYS A 122 14.91 1.26 -10.91
C CYS A 122 14.20 -0.08 -10.58
N PRO A 123 12.93 -0.25 -10.99
CA PRO A 123 12.15 -1.44 -10.66
C PRO A 123 12.70 -2.70 -11.34
N ASN A 124 12.74 -3.82 -10.61
CA ASN A 124 13.26 -5.11 -11.09
C ASN A 124 12.16 -6.16 -11.35
N SER A 125 10.89 -5.75 -11.36
CA SER A 125 9.73 -6.62 -11.58
C SER A 125 8.66 -5.92 -12.41
N VAL A 126 7.78 -6.68 -13.04
CA VAL A 126 6.60 -6.16 -13.76
C VAL A 126 5.72 -5.36 -12.81
N TYR A 127 5.48 -5.87 -11.59
CA TYR A 127 4.73 -5.15 -10.58
C TYR A 127 5.33 -3.76 -10.29
N GLY A 128 6.62 -3.69 -9.98
CA GLY A 128 7.31 -2.44 -9.71
C GLY A 128 7.27 -1.46 -10.90
N SER A 129 7.52 -1.97 -12.12
CA SER A 129 7.52 -1.17 -13.35
C SER A 129 6.14 -0.59 -13.66
N THR A 130 5.07 -1.38 -13.52
CA THR A 130 3.70 -0.91 -13.77
C THR A 130 3.22 0.07 -12.70
N LYS A 131 3.60 -0.13 -11.43
CA LYS A 131 3.33 0.83 -10.35
C LYS A 131 4.04 2.16 -10.59
N LEU A 132 5.32 2.13 -11.03
CA LEU A 132 6.06 3.33 -11.38
C LEU A 132 5.43 4.09 -12.56
N ALA A 133 4.97 3.38 -13.59
CA ALA A 133 4.23 3.99 -14.70
C ALA A 133 2.95 4.69 -14.20
N GLY A 134 2.24 4.08 -13.23
CA GLY A 134 1.10 4.70 -12.57
C GLY A 134 1.46 5.97 -11.79
N GLU A 135 2.60 6.00 -11.07
CA GLU A 135 3.09 7.22 -10.43
C GLU A 135 3.30 8.35 -11.45
N GLN A 136 3.96 8.02 -12.57
CA GLN A 136 4.23 8.98 -13.65
C GLN A 136 2.92 9.52 -14.24
N ASN A 137 1.95 8.65 -14.50
CA ASN A 137 0.62 9.05 -14.98
C ASN A 137 -0.08 9.97 -13.97
N ALA A 138 -0.07 9.62 -12.68
CA ALA A 138 -0.69 10.44 -11.64
C ALA A 138 -0.10 11.85 -11.60
N LEU A 139 1.22 11.97 -11.57
CA LEU A 139 1.93 13.25 -11.44
C LEU A 139 1.88 14.10 -12.71
N THR A 140 1.80 13.47 -13.90
CA THR A 140 1.80 14.18 -15.19
C THR A 140 0.40 14.64 -15.57
N LEU A 141 -0.64 13.86 -15.25
CA LEU A 141 -2.01 14.09 -15.71
C LEU A 141 -2.88 14.83 -14.71
N CYS A 142 -2.44 14.97 -13.45
CA CYS A 142 -3.15 15.74 -12.43
C CYS A 142 -2.16 16.56 -11.59
N ASN A 143 -2.29 17.89 -11.67
CA ASN A 143 -1.42 18.81 -10.93
C ASN A 143 -1.64 18.81 -9.41
N ARG A 144 -2.70 18.16 -8.93
CA ARG A 144 -3.05 17.99 -7.51
C ARG A 144 -2.84 16.56 -7.05
N SER A 145 -1.85 15.87 -7.59
CA SER A 145 -1.56 14.47 -7.26
C SER A 145 -0.54 14.32 -6.15
N MET A 146 -0.87 13.50 -5.18
CA MET A 146 0.01 12.96 -4.17
C MET A 146 0.22 11.46 -4.43
N VAL A 147 1.47 11.03 -4.51
CA VAL A 147 1.82 9.60 -4.57
C VAL A 147 2.37 9.19 -3.22
N ILE A 148 1.85 8.09 -2.65
CA ILE A 148 2.39 7.52 -1.41
C ILE A 148 2.96 6.13 -1.72
N ARG A 149 4.28 5.97 -1.66
CA ARG A 149 4.94 4.68 -1.71
C ARG A 149 4.88 4.03 -0.34
N THR A 150 4.44 2.79 -0.29
CA THR A 150 4.35 1.99 0.94
C THR A 150 4.96 0.61 0.74
N ALA A 151 5.18 -0.14 1.83
CA ALA A 151 5.80 -1.46 1.81
C ALA A 151 5.07 -2.41 2.75
N TRP A 152 5.04 -3.71 2.44
CA TRP A 152 4.62 -4.80 3.31
C TRP A 152 3.28 -4.56 4.02
N LEU A 153 2.28 -4.13 3.24
CA LEU A 153 0.96 -3.74 3.75
C LEU A 153 0.21 -4.94 4.33
N TYR A 154 -0.31 -4.79 5.54
CA TYR A 154 -1.16 -5.76 6.20
C TYR A 154 -2.34 -5.07 6.92
N SER A 155 -3.39 -5.84 7.19
CA SER A 155 -4.61 -5.38 7.85
C SER A 155 -5.35 -6.57 8.47
N THR A 156 -6.35 -6.28 9.27
CA THR A 156 -7.36 -7.25 9.70
C THR A 156 -8.24 -7.72 8.53
N PHE A 157 -8.27 -6.98 7.42
CA PHE A 157 -9.01 -7.30 6.20
C PHE A 157 -8.15 -8.00 5.15
N GLY A 158 -8.81 -8.69 4.21
CA GLY A 158 -8.16 -9.34 3.07
C GLY A 158 -7.18 -10.46 3.46
N ASN A 159 -6.42 -10.92 2.48
CA ASN A 159 -5.33 -11.87 2.66
C ASN A 159 -4.00 -11.14 2.73
N ASN A 160 -3.15 -11.49 3.69
CA ASN A 160 -1.84 -10.87 3.87
C ASN A 160 -0.86 -11.79 4.57
N PHE A 161 0.39 -11.33 4.68
CA PHE A 161 1.47 -12.10 5.29
C PHE A 161 1.19 -12.44 6.76
N VAL A 162 0.64 -11.51 7.56
CA VAL A 162 0.35 -11.73 8.98
C VAL A 162 -0.60 -12.91 9.17
N LYS A 163 -1.75 -12.88 8.47
CA LYS A 163 -2.73 -13.98 8.54
C LYS A 163 -2.15 -15.30 8.03
N THR A 164 -1.33 -15.26 6.99
CA THR A 164 -0.66 -16.44 6.44
C THR A 164 0.29 -17.05 7.47
N MET A 165 1.11 -16.23 8.15
CA MET A 165 2.05 -16.72 9.16
C MET A 165 1.32 -17.26 10.40
N ILE A 166 0.22 -16.65 10.82
CA ILE A 166 -0.62 -17.16 11.91
C ILE A 166 -1.18 -18.55 11.53
N ARG A 167 -1.79 -18.67 10.35
CA ARG A 167 -2.36 -19.94 9.88
C ARG A 167 -1.30 -21.04 9.77
N LEU A 168 -0.21 -20.76 9.07
CA LEU A 168 0.88 -21.73 8.90
C LEU A 168 1.56 -22.11 10.22
N GLY A 169 1.69 -21.15 11.14
CA GLY A 169 2.24 -21.39 12.47
C GLY A 169 1.40 -22.31 13.35
N LYS A 170 0.07 -22.38 13.10
CA LYS A 170 -0.84 -23.32 13.77
C LYS A 170 -0.88 -24.70 13.09
N GLU A 171 -0.63 -24.75 11.79
CA GLU A 171 -0.75 -25.97 10.97
C GLU A 171 0.57 -26.77 10.87
N ARG A 172 1.74 -26.14 11.13
CA ARG A 172 3.06 -26.73 10.84
C ARG A 172 3.98 -26.72 12.06
N GLU A 173 4.82 -27.73 12.17
CA GLU A 173 5.86 -27.84 13.21
C GLU A 173 7.03 -26.87 12.92
N SER A 174 7.27 -26.54 11.64
CA SER A 174 8.32 -25.60 11.26
C SER A 174 8.01 -24.84 9.97
N LEU A 175 8.58 -23.62 9.88
CA LEU A 175 8.51 -22.75 8.70
C LEU A 175 9.93 -22.25 8.36
N GLY A 176 10.25 -22.20 7.06
CA GLY A 176 11.41 -21.46 6.55
C GLY A 176 10.96 -20.07 6.10
N VAL A 177 11.62 -19.01 6.57
CA VAL A 177 11.28 -17.62 6.23
C VAL A 177 12.54 -16.80 5.93
N ILE A 178 12.50 -16.02 4.87
CA ILE A 178 13.63 -15.22 4.38
C ILE A 178 14.06 -14.19 5.43
N PHE A 179 15.37 -14.12 5.73
CA PHE A 179 15.92 -13.19 6.71
C PHE A 179 16.80 -12.09 6.08
N ASP A 180 17.22 -12.24 4.82
CA ASP A 180 18.11 -11.33 4.09
C ASP A 180 17.36 -10.36 3.16
N GLN A 181 16.03 -10.28 3.28
CA GLN A 181 15.20 -9.21 2.74
C GLN A 181 14.73 -8.33 3.87
N VAL A 182 15.12 -7.05 3.83
CA VAL A 182 14.95 -6.10 4.92
C VAL A 182 14.06 -4.93 4.47
N GLY A 183 13.02 -4.65 5.24
CA GLY A 183 12.05 -3.61 4.96
C GLY A 183 11.31 -3.17 6.23
N THR A 184 10.15 -2.57 6.06
CA THR A 184 9.29 -2.19 7.18
C THR A 184 7.85 -2.57 6.90
N PRO A 185 7.19 -3.34 7.78
CA PRO A 185 5.76 -3.60 7.67
C PRO A 185 4.93 -2.32 7.81
N THR A 186 3.79 -2.27 7.13
CA THR A 186 2.84 -1.16 7.21
C THR A 186 1.46 -1.67 7.59
N TYR A 187 0.95 -1.25 8.75
CA TYR A 187 -0.44 -1.45 9.10
C TYR A 187 -1.31 -0.51 8.28
N ALA A 188 -2.23 -1.05 7.50
CA ALA A 188 -3.05 -0.26 6.57
C ALA A 188 -3.89 0.81 7.28
N ARG A 189 -4.27 0.61 8.54
CA ARG A 189 -4.96 1.62 9.35
C ARG A 189 -4.09 2.84 9.63
N ASP A 190 -2.80 2.66 9.87
CA ASP A 190 -1.89 3.78 10.10
C ASP A 190 -1.65 4.57 8.80
N LEU A 191 -1.54 3.88 7.66
CA LEU A 191 -1.52 4.52 6.36
C LEU A 191 -2.83 5.29 6.08
N ALA A 192 -3.99 4.71 6.41
CA ALA A 192 -5.28 5.37 6.27
C ALA A 192 -5.38 6.64 7.14
N ARG A 193 -4.85 6.62 8.37
CA ARG A 193 -4.74 7.83 9.22
C ARG A 193 -3.89 8.92 8.60
N ALA A 194 -2.75 8.54 7.99
CA ALA A 194 -1.88 9.49 7.27
C ALA A 194 -2.59 10.10 6.06
N ILE A 195 -3.35 9.29 5.30
CA ILE A 195 -4.18 9.76 4.18
C ILE A 195 -5.24 10.76 4.68
N PHE A 196 -5.95 10.46 5.76
CA PHE A 196 -6.93 11.41 6.34
C PHE A 196 -6.26 12.68 6.86
N ALA A 197 -5.04 12.62 7.40
CA ALA A 197 -4.30 13.81 7.78
C ALA A 197 -3.99 14.69 6.57
N ALA A 198 -3.59 14.11 5.43
CA ALA A 198 -3.37 14.82 4.18
C ALA A 198 -4.67 15.44 3.64
N ILE A 199 -5.79 14.71 3.61
CA ILE A 199 -7.09 15.23 3.15
C ILE A 199 -7.57 16.40 4.00
N ARG A 200 -7.37 16.35 5.32
CA ARG A 200 -7.79 17.38 6.28
C ARG A 200 -6.98 18.67 6.13
N GLN A 201 -5.68 18.57 5.93
CA GLN A 201 -4.77 19.71 5.81
C GLN A 201 -4.70 20.26 4.38
N GLY A 202 -5.18 19.53 3.39
CA GLY A 202 -5.01 19.76 1.96
C GLY A 202 -3.88 18.91 1.40
N VAL A 203 -4.13 18.31 0.25
CA VAL A 203 -3.16 17.43 -0.43
C VAL A 203 -2.05 18.26 -1.05
N GLU A 204 -0.82 18.12 -0.57
CA GLU A 204 0.38 18.75 -1.14
C GLU A 204 0.93 17.85 -2.27
N PRO A 205 0.90 18.33 -3.54
CA PRO A 205 1.31 17.52 -4.68
C PRO A 205 2.81 17.15 -4.61
N SER A 206 3.09 15.87 -4.46
CA SER A 206 4.45 15.32 -4.46
C SER A 206 4.44 13.79 -4.31
N VAL A 207 5.63 13.18 -4.36
CA VAL A 207 5.86 11.80 -3.90
C VAL A 207 6.20 11.83 -2.42
N TYR A 208 5.61 10.90 -1.67
CA TYR A 208 5.85 10.67 -0.25
C TYR A 208 6.09 9.19 0.01
N HIS A 209 6.77 8.89 1.11
CA HIS A 209 6.95 7.55 1.64
C HIS A 209 6.18 7.37 2.94
N PHE A 210 5.52 6.22 3.09
CA PHE A 210 4.89 5.84 4.34
C PHE A 210 5.06 4.34 4.61
N SER A 211 5.61 4.01 5.76
CA SER A 211 5.55 2.70 6.43
C SER A 211 5.59 2.95 7.93
N ASN A 212 5.29 1.94 8.77
CA ASN A 212 5.51 2.10 10.21
C ASN A 212 6.99 2.37 10.52
N GLU A 213 7.33 2.86 11.72
CA GLU A 213 8.72 3.08 12.12
C GLU A 213 9.43 1.76 12.44
N GLY A 214 10.76 1.77 12.30
CA GLY A 214 11.61 0.61 12.54
C GLY A 214 11.94 -0.18 11.28
N VAL A 215 12.65 -1.28 11.44
CA VAL A 215 13.17 -2.11 10.36
C VAL A 215 13.16 -3.57 10.81
N CYS A 216 12.83 -4.50 9.92
CA CYS A 216 12.93 -5.93 10.19
C CYS A 216 13.08 -6.74 8.88
N SER A 217 13.46 -8.02 9.01
CA SER A 217 13.34 -8.99 7.93
C SER A 217 11.97 -9.69 7.97
N TRP A 218 11.62 -10.44 6.91
CA TRP A 218 10.43 -11.30 6.94
C TRP A 218 10.51 -12.36 8.05
N TYR A 219 11.72 -12.84 8.35
CA TYR A 219 11.96 -13.74 9.48
C TYR A 219 11.62 -13.08 10.83
N ASP A 220 12.15 -11.86 11.08
CA ASP A 220 11.86 -11.11 12.31
C ASP A 220 10.37 -10.79 12.43
N PHE A 221 9.75 -10.40 11.32
CA PHE A 221 8.31 -10.14 11.27
C PHE A 221 7.50 -11.38 11.63
N THR A 222 7.85 -12.56 11.07
CA THR A 222 7.22 -13.83 11.41
C THR A 222 7.42 -14.20 12.90
N LYS A 223 8.62 -14.00 13.44
CA LYS A 223 8.89 -14.23 14.88
C LYS A 223 8.02 -13.35 15.77
N ALA A 224 7.85 -12.08 15.40
CA ALA A 224 6.98 -11.14 16.12
C ALA A 224 5.49 -11.57 16.02
N ILE A 225 5.03 -11.93 14.82
CA ILE A 225 3.67 -12.43 14.59
C ILE A 225 3.38 -13.64 15.48
N HIS A 226 4.23 -14.66 15.46
CA HIS A 226 4.04 -15.87 16.27
C HIS A 226 4.01 -15.55 17.76
N ARG A 227 4.95 -14.70 18.24
CA ARG A 227 4.99 -14.26 19.64
C ARG A 227 3.68 -13.57 20.07
N LEU A 228 3.19 -12.62 19.27
CA LEU A 228 1.99 -11.85 19.58
C LEU A 228 0.71 -12.68 19.45
N ALA A 229 0.67 -13.64 18.52
CA ALA A 229 -0.43 -14.58 18.34
C ALA A 229 -0.38 -15.79 19.31
N GLY A 230 0.61 -15.85 20.21
CA GLY A 230 0.73 -16.95 21.17
C GLY A 230 1.14 -18.30 20.57
N ILE A 231 1.69 -18.33 19.35
CA ILE A 231 2.12 -19.56 18.66
C ILE A 231 3.51 -19.96 19.18
N LYS A 232 3.60 -21.14 19.83
CA LYS A 232 4.84 -21.62 20.49
C LYS A 232 5.43 -22.86 19.84
N ASP A 233 4.61 -23.67 19.17
CA ASP A 233 4.97 -25.01 18.74
C ASP A 233 5.56 -25.06 17.31
N CYS A 234 5.50 -23.94 16.57
CA CYS A 234 6.06 -23.83 15.24
C CYS A 234 7.45 -23.18 15.25
N LYS A 235 8.48 -23.94 14.86
CA LYS A 235 9.83 -23.44 14.73
C LYS A 235 10.00 -22.62 13.45
N VAL A 236 10.38 -21.35 13.56
CA VAL A 236 10.72 -20.51 12.41
C VAL A 236 12.23 -20.58 12.15
N ASN A 237 12.62 -21.04 10.96
CA ASN A 237 14.01 -21.15 10.53
C ASN A 237 14.34 -20.03 9.53
N PRO A 238 15.48 -19.32 9.66
CA PRO A 238 15.90 -18.33 8.68
C PRO A 238 16.32 -19.00 7.38
N LEU A 239 15.95 -18.42 6.25
CA LEU A 239 16.36 -18.81 4.90
C LEU A 239 17.02 -17.63 4.19
N HIS A 240 17.99 -17.90 3.34
CA HIS A 240 18.46 -16.94 2.34
C HIS A 240 17.46 -16.83 1.18
N THR A 241 17.45 -15.69 0.50
CA THR A 241 16.60 -15.46 -0.69
C THR A 241 16.77 -16.55 -1.74
N GLU A 242 18.01 -17.01 -1.95
CA GLU A 242 18.36 -18.07 -2.91
C GLU A 242 17.74 -19.43 -2.60
N GLU A 243 17.43 -19.69 -1.32
CA GLU A 243 16.79 -20.95 -0.88
C GLU A 243 15.28 -20.97 -1.12
N TYR A 244 14.70 -19.81 -1.50
CA TYR A 244 13.27 -19.66 -1.79
C TYR A 244 13.05 -18.89 -3.09
N PRO A 245 13.34 -19.49 -4.25
CA PRO A 245 13.19 -18.81 -5.54
C PRO A 245 11.73 -18.46 -5.81
N THR A 246 11.50 -17.27 -6.34
CA THR A 246 10.17 -16.73 -6.69
C THR A 246 10.20 -16.16 -8.11
N PRO A 247 9.05 -16.17 -8.85
CA PRO A 247 8.98 -15.61 -10.21
C PRO A 247 9.41 -14.13 -10.25
N ALA A 248 8.89 -13.31 -9.36
CA ALA A 248 9.29 -11.91 -9.27
C ALA A 248 10.53 -11.73 -8.40
N LYS A 249 11.47 -10.90 -8.85
CA LYS A 249 12.63 -10.51 -8.06
C LYS A 249 12.22 -9.54 -6.95
N ARG A 250 12.49 -9.90 -5.70
CA ARG A 250 12.21 -9.06 -4.53
C ARG A 250 13.45 -8.26 -4.12
N PRO A 251 13.28 -6.99 -3.69
CA PRO A 251 14.41 -6.19 -3.20
C PRO A 251 14.97 -6.76 -1.90
N HIS A 252 16.31 -6.81 -1.78
CA HIS A 252 16.97 -7.17 -0.52
C HIS A 252 16.80 -6.08 0.56
N TYR A 253 16.72 -4.83 0.13
CA TYR A 253 16.53 -3.69 1.01
C TYR A 253 15.42 -2.78 0.47
N SER A 254 14.39 -2.54 1.25
CA SER A 254 13.24 -1.71 0.86
C SER A 254 12.78 -0.72 1.94
N VAL A 255 13.67 -0.36 2.85
CA VAL A 255 13.35 0.60 3.91
C VAL A 255 13.16 1.99 3.30
N LEU A 256 12.02 2.61 3.61
CA LEU A 256 11.65 3.94 3.13
C LEU A 256 11.94 5.01 4.18
N ASP A 257 12.51 6.15 3.79
CA ASP A 257 12.61 7.35 4.63
C ASP A 257 11.23 8.04 4.67
N LYS A 258 10.70 8.29 5.87
CA LYS A 258 9.39 8.91 6.09
C LYS A 258 9.48 10.36 6.57
N SER A 259 10.68 10.94 6.57
CA SER A 259 10.91 12.29 7.12
C SER A 259 10.06 13.35 6.42
N LYS A 260 9.86 13.23 5.10
CA LYS A 260 9.09 14.18 4.30
C LYS A 260 7.61 14.19 4.69
N ILE A 261 6.93 13.05 4.74
CA ILE A 261 5.51 13.01 5.07
C ILE A 261 5.25 13.47 6.52
N LYS A 262 6.16 13.11 7.45
CA LYS A 262 6.10 13.57 8.85
C LYS A 262 6.24 15.09 8.95
N ALA A 263 7.20 15.67 8.24
CA ALA A 263 7.42 17.13 8.25
C ALA A 263 6.27 17.88 7.58
N THR A 264 5.72 17.37 6.46
CA THR A 264 4.64 18.03 5.73
C THR A 264 3.33 18.03 6.50
N TYR A 265 2.95 16.91 7.12
CA TYR A 265 1.64 16.74 7.73
C TYR A 265 1.66 16.70 9.28
N GLY A 266 2.82 16.85 9.90
CA GLY A 266 2.95 16.85 11.37
C GLY A 266 2.46 15.55 12.00
N ILE A 267 2.62 14.41 11.32
CA ILE A 267 2.14 13.11 11.80
C ILE A 267 3.22 12.34 12.55
N ASP A 268 2.80 11.67 13.61
CA ASP A 268 3.60 10.65 14.28
C ASP A 268 3.28 9.28 13.68
N ILE A 269 4.32 8.52 13.37
CA ILE A 269 4.18 7.18 12.79
C ILE A 269 4.50 6.14 13.87
N PRO A 270 3.57 5.22 14.18
CA PRO A 270 3.82 4.19 15.20
C PRO A 270 4.95 3.23 14.82
N TYR A 271 5.61 2.66 15.83
CA TYR A 271 6.55 1.57 15.65
C TYR A 271 5.85 0.31 15.15
N TRP A 272 6.47 -0.39 14.21
CA TRP A 272 5.81 -1.52 13.50
C TRP A 272 5.34 -2.66 14.42
N ILE A 273 6.04 -2.92 15.54
CA ILE A 273 5.60 -3.96 16.51
C ILE A 273 4.31 -3.53 17.22
N ASP A 274 4.18 -2.26 17.59
CA ASP A 274 3.00 -1.74 18.28
C ASP A 274 1.76 -1.79 17.36
N SER A 275 1.95 -1.41 16.10
CA SER A 275 0.92 -1.52 15.06
C SER A 275 0.54 -2.98 14.77
N LEU A 276 1.54 -3.88 14.75
CA LEU A 276 1.29 -5.32 14.59
C LEU A 276 0.49 -5.88 15.78
N GLN A 277 0.83 -5.51 17.00
CA GLN A 277 0.09 -5.91 18.19
C GLN A 277 -1.35 -5.43 18.12
N SER A 278 -1.57 -4.16 17.73
CA SER A 278 -2.92 -3.62 17.56
C SER A 278 -3.72 -4.40 16.52
N CYS A 279 -3.11 -4.70 15.36
CA CYS A 279 -3.77 -5.49 14.33
C CYS A 279 -4.11 -6.91 14.80
N ILE A 280 -3.17 -7.61 15.45
CA ILE A 280 -3.38 -8.99 15.92
C ILE A 280 -4.46 -9.04 17.01
N SER A 281 -4.55 -8.05 17.88
CA SER A 281 -5.58 -8.01 18.93
C SER A 281 -7.02 -7.90 18.40
N GLU A 282 -7.19 -7.47 17.15
CA GLU A 282 -8.50 -7.38 16.47
C GLU A 282 -8.80 -8.59 15.56
N LEU A 283 -7.88 -9.54 15.44
CA LEU A 283 -8.08 -10.74 14.64
C LEU A 283 -8.70 -11.85 15.48
N ASP A 284 -9.81 -12.40 15.01
CA ASP A 284 -10.37 -13.67 15.52
C ASP A 284 -9.63 -14.84 14.84
N PHE A 285 -8.87 -15.65 15.60
CA PHE A 285 -8.11 -16.80 15.07
C PHE A 285 -7.92 -17.96 16.07
#